data_61f0b93b0ffa3acfbe0efe577e2c0533
#
_entry.id   61f0b93b0ffa3acfbe0efe577e2c0533
#
_cell.length_a   1.000
_cell.length_b   1.000
_cell.length_c   1.000
_cell.angle_alpha   90.00
_cell.angle_beta   90.00
_cell.angle_gamma   90.00
#
_symmetry.space_group_name_H-M   'P 1'
#
loop_
_entity.id
_entity.type
_entity.pdbx_description
1 polymer ?
#
loop_
_entity_poly.entity_id
_entity_poly.type
_entity_poly.pdbx_seq_one_letter_code
_entity_poly.pdbx_strand_id
1 'polypeptide(L)'
;MKDYKVSFPKESATAHLLMTPLGNGQYRLEETPVLLEEPLFFRDIIQASRHLGRGLNFQQLVEKSGLRVYDFLLPLEVAGSEELQVFLRRIKGDGGHWEIVFGGIVIIHLPPASALDPDRSYAVGE
;
A
#
# COMPACT_ATOMS: atom_id res chain seq x y z
N MET A 1 6.24 7.66 12.35
CA MET A 1 6.12 7.57 10.86
C MET A 1 6.31 8.95 10.28
N LYS A 2 6.97 9.04 9.16
CA LYS A 2 7.20 10.32 8.53
C LYS A 2 7.39 10.17 7.03
N ASP A 3 7.33 11.28 6.30
CA ASP A 3 7.46 11.32 4.85
C ASP A 3 8.93 11.36 4.46
N TYR A 4 9.32 10.49 3.54
CA TYR A 4 10.69 10.42 3.03
C TYR A 4 10.69 10.54 1.51
N LYS A 5 11.68 11.25 0.99
CA LYS A 5 11.93 11.28 -0.44
C LYS A 5 12.83 10.09 -0.76
N VAL A 6 12.35 9.18 -1.60
CA VAL A 6 13.07 7.95 -1.94
C VAL A 6 13.31 7.90 -3.44
N SER A 7 14.56 7.73 -3.81
CA SER A 7 14.94 7.56 -5.21
C SER A 7 15.02 6.08 -5.54
N PHE A 8 14.52 5.73 -6.72
CA PHE A 8 14.54 4.37 -7.25
C PHE A 8 15.41 4.36 -8.50
N PRO A 9 16.74 4.16 -8.34
CA PRO A 9 17.67 4.34 -9.45
C PRO A 9 17.40 3.46 -10.68
N LYS A 10 16.93 2.24 -10.45
CA LYS A 10 16.69 1.30 -11.55
C LYS A 10 15.60 1.74 -12.50
N GLU A 11 14.65 2.52 -12.04
CA GLU A 11 13.56 3.01 -12.88
C GLU A 11 13.59 4.53 -13.05
N SER A 12 14.67 5.16 -12.62
CA SER A 12 14.86 6.61 -12.70
C SER A 12 13.68 7.40 -12.15
N ALA A 13 13.14 6.92 -11.04
CA ALA A 13 11.98 7.53 -10.40
C ALA A 13 12.31 7.98 -8.99
N THR A 14 11.55 8.97 -8.52
CA THR A 14 11.62 9.46 -7.14
C THR A 14 10.20 9.55 -6.61
N ALA A 15 9.99 9.07 -5.40
CA ALA A 15 8.67 9.12 -4.76
C ALA A 15 8.79 9.63 -3.33
N HIS A 16 7.73 10.29 -2.87
CA HIS A 16 7.60 10.65 -1.46
C HIS A 16 6.77 9.56 -0.79
N LEU A 17 7.37 8.87 0.17
CA LEU A 17 6.74 7.73 0.82
C LEU A 17 6.64 7.93 2.32
N LEU A 18 5.47 7.60 2.86
CA LEU A 18 5.25 7.59 4.29
C LEU A 18 5.81 6.28 4.84
N MET A 19 6.78 6.38 5.74
CA MET A 19 7.48 5.19 6.26
C MET A 19 7.80 5.35 7.74
N THR A 20 7.98 4.21 8.41
CA THR A 20 8.47 4.15 9.78
C THR A 20 9.89 3.58 9.77
N PRO A 21 10.87 4.32 10.30
CA PRO A 21 12.24 3.79 10.37
C PRO A 21 12.33 2.68 11.42
N LEU A 22 13.00 1.59 11.07
CA LEU A 22 13.16 0.43 11.95
C LEU A 22 14.59 0.27 12.46
N GLY A 23 15.51 1.13 12.03
CA GLY A 23 16.93 1.00 12.35
C GLY A 23 17.69 0.22 11.29
N ASN A 24 19.02 0.37 11.28
CA ASN A 24 19.90 -0.32 10.34
C ASN A 24 19.55 -0.09 8.87
N GLY A 25 19.03 1.10 8.55
CA GLY A 25 18.67 1.43 7.18
C GLY A 25 17.41 0.75 6.67
N GLN A 26 16.62 0.18 7.57
CA GLN A 26 15.37 -0.46 7.20
C GLN A 26 14.18 0.44 7.51
N TYR A 27 13.17 0.39 6.64
CA TYR A 27 11.98 1.22 6.74
C TYR A 27 10.76 0.38 6.37
N ARG A 28 9.69 0.57 7.14
CA ARG A 28 8.41 -0.08 6.84
C ARG A 28 7.52 0.91 6.12
N LEU A 29 6.95 0.48 4.99
CA LEU A 29 6.03 1.32 4.23
C LEU A 29 4.71 1.46 4.97
N GLU A 30 4.23 2.70 5.12
CA GLU A 30 2.93 2.97 5.73
C GLU A 30 1.88 3.33 4.69
N GLU A 31 2.24 3.20 3.43
CA GLU A 31 1.32 3.35 2.30
C GLU A 31 1.89 2.56 1.12
N THR A 32 1.03 2.26 0.14
CA THR A 32 1.47 1.58 -1.07
C THR A 32 1.99 2.60 -2.06
N PRO A 33 3.26 2.48 -2.49
CA PRO A 33 3.77 3.35 -3.54
C PRO A 33 3.02 3.10 -4.85
N VAL A 34 2.65 4.18 -5.53
CA VAL A 34 1.99 4.09 -6.82
C VAL A 34 2.92 4.69 -7.87
N LEU A 35 2.68 4.36 -9.14
CA LEU A 35 3.49 4.84 -10.28
C LEU A 35 4.93 4.34 -10.26
N LEU A 36 5.21 3.26 -9.54
CA LEU A 36 6.50 2.62 -9.53
C LEU A 36 6.38 1.23 -10.16
N GLU A 37 7.42 0.80 -10.85
CA GLU A 37 7.49 -0.55 -11.39
C GLU A 37 7.84 -1.56 -10.29
N GLU A 38 8.56 -1.10 -9.27
CA GLU A 38 8.92 -1.95 -8.14
C GLU A 38 7.66 -2.40 -7.40
N PRO A 39 7.43 -3.72 -7.22
CA PRO A 39 6.19 -4.22 -6.61
C PRO A 39 6.23 -4.13 -5.08
N LEU A 40 6.09 -2.92 -4.58
CA LEU A 40 6.07 -2.64 -3.15
C LEU A 40 4.65 -2.32 -2.70
N PHE A 41 4.31 -2.76 -1.49
CA PHE A 41 2.98 -2.57 -0.92
C PHE A 41 3.05 -2.12 0.53
N PHE A 42 1.93 -1.63 1.04
CA PHE A 42 1.75 -1.24 2.44
C PHE A 42 2.31 -2.32 3.37
N ARG A 43 3.09 -1.91 4.37
CA ARG A 43 3.72 -2.74 5.39
C ARG A 43 4.93 -3.56 4.93
N ASP A 44 5.30 -3.51 3.67
CA ASP A 44 6.56 -4.11 3.25
C ASP A 44 7.73 -3.38 3.90
N ILE A 45 8.81 -4.11 4.18
CA ILE A 45 10.02 -3.54 4.76
C ILE A 45 11.09 -3.46 3.68
N ILE A 46 11.68 -2.29 3.52
CA ILE A 46 12.71 -2.05 2.52
C ILE A 46 14.03 -1.65 3.18
N GLN A 47 15.11 -1.88 2.46
CA GLN A 47 16.42 -1.36 2.80
C GLN A 47 16.66 -0.13 1.93
N ALA A 48 17.07 0.98 2.56
CA ALA A 48 17.39 2.20 1.84
C ALA A 48 18.56 2.90 2.52
N SER A 49 19.41 3.55 1.73
CA SER A 49 20.57 4.25 2.23
C SER A 49 20.43 5.74 2.04
N ARG A 50 21.11 6.52 2.86
CA ARG A 50 21.11 7.96 2.71
C ARG A 50 21.83 8.37 1.43
N HIS A 51 21.28 9.36 0.75
CA HIS A 51 21.86 9.88 -0.48
C HIS A 51 22.33 11.32 -0.27
N LEU A 52 23.58 11.48 0.14
CA LEU A 52 24.24 12.78 0.27
C LEU A 52 23.35 13.91 0.84
N GLY A 53 22.59 13.61 1.89
CA GLY A 53 21.72 14.58 2.55
C GLY A 53 20.43 14.89 1.85
N ARG A 54 20.09 14.18 0.78
CA ARG A 54 18.91 14.47 -0.04
C ARG A 54 17.89 13.32 -0.07
N GLY A 55 17.64 12.72 1.07
CA GLY A 55 16.68 11.63 1.12
C GLY A 55 17.36 10.27 1.03
N LEU A 56 16.63 9.30 0.49
CA LEU A 56 17.05 7.91 0.52
C LEU A 56 17.14 7.32 -0.88
N ASN A 57 18.01 6.32 -1.04
CA ASN A 57 18.06 5.50 -2.24
C ASN A 57 17.54 4.12 -1.88
N PHE A 58 16.53 3.67 -2.59
CA PHE A 58 16.00 2.32 -2.45
C PHE A 58 17.07 1.31 -2.86
N GLN A 59 17.28 0.30 -2.04
CA GLN A 59 18.24 -0.77 -2.33
C GLN A 59 17.55 -2.08 -2.63
N GLN A 60 16.66 -2.53 -1.76
CA GLN A 60 15.98 -3.80 -1.95
C GLN A 60 14.79 -3.95 -1.01
N LEU A 61 13.89 -4.83 -1.38
CA LEU A 61 12.85 -5.31 -0.50
C LEU A 61 13.49 -6.29 0.49
N VAL A 62 13.25 -6.07 1.78
CA VAL A 62 13.78 -6.93 2.84
C VAL A 62 12.77 -8.00 3.22
N GLU A 63 11.53 -7.60 3.44
CA GLU A 63 10.50 -8.51 3.89
C GLU A 63 9.13 -8.04 3.39
N LYS A 64 8.37 -8.95 2.80
CA LYS A 64 6.99 -8.67 2.41
C LYS A 64 6.10 -8.70 3.65
N SER A 65 5.05 -7.88 3.62
CA SER A 65 4.12 -7.77 4.75
C SER A 65 3.39 -9.07 5.07
N GLY A 66 3.23 -9.94 4.08
CA GLY A 66 2.42 -11.14 4.24
C GLY A 66 0.93 -10.88 4.09
N LEU A 67 0.51 -9.64 3.90
CA LEU A 67 -0.89 -9.31 3.70
C LEU A 67 -1.35 -9.74 2.31
N ARG A 68 -2.62 -10.16 2.22
CA ARG A 68 -3.24 -10.42 0.92
C ARG A 68 -3.67 -9.09 0.33
N VAL A 69 -3.33 -8.84 -0.93
CA VAL A 69 -3.58 -7.56 -1.58
C VAL A 69 -4.59 -7.75 -2.71
N TYR A 70 -5.59 -6.88 -2.75
CA TYR A 70 -6.60 -6.84 -3.79
C TYR A 70 -6.75 -5.41 -4.29
N ASP A 71 -6.98 -5.23 -5.59
CA ASP A 71 -7.26 -3.91 -6.12
C ASP A 71 -8.48 -3.96 -7.03
N PHE A 72 -9.26 -2.90 -7.01
CA PHE A 72 -10.49 -2.80 -7.79
C PHE A 72 -10.64 -1.40 -8.35
N LEU A 73 -11.14 -1.32 -9.57
CA LEU A 73 -11.57 -0.05 -10.13
C LEU A 73 -13.02 0.19 -9.65
N LEU A 74 -13.24 1.35 -9.03
CA LEU A 74 -14.56 1.71 -8.51
C LEU A 74 -15.35 2.52 -9.53
N PRO A 75 -16.52 2.03 -9.97
CA PRO A 75 -17.42 2.85 -10.76
C PRO A 75 -17.91 4.05 -9.95
N LEU A 76 -18.26 5.13 -10.64
CA LEU A 76 -18.71 6.37 -9.97
C LEU A 76 -19.88 6.13 -9.04
N GLU A 77 -20.83 5.29 -9.46
CA GLU A 77 -22.03 4.99 -8.66
C GLU A 77 -21.69 4.22 -7.38
N VAL A 78 -20.54 3.56 -7.33
CA VAL A 78 -20.12 2.78 -6.17
C VAL A 78 -19.21 3.61 -5.26
N ALA A 79 -18.41 4.51 -5.83
CA ALA A 79 -17.36 5.22 -5.10
C ALA A 79 -17.86 5.98 -3.86
N GLY A 80 -19.08 6.52 -3.90
CA GLY A 80 -19.66 7.22 -2.76
C GLY A 80 -20.75 6.44 -2.05
N SER A 81 -20.92 5.17 -2.34
CA SER A 81 -22.05 4.41 -1.82
C SER A 81 -21.87 4.04 -0.35
N GLU A 82 -23.01 3.86 0.33
CA GLU A 82 -23.01 3.38 1.70
C GLU A 82 -22.51 1.94 1.78
N GLU A 83 -22.82 1.15 0.77
CA GLU A 83 -22.35 -0.25 0.69
C GLU A 83 -20.83 -0.33 0.70
N LEU A 84 -20.17 0.55 -0.04
CA LEU A 84 -18.73 0.63 -0.03
C LEU A 84 -18.21 0.99 1.37
N GLN A 85 -18.84 1.97 2.03
CA GLN A 85 -18.41 2.39 3.36
C GLN A 85 -18.55 1.25 4.38
N VAL A 86 -19.62 0.49 4.30
CA VAL A 86 -19.83 -0.66 5.17
C VAL A 86 -18.74 -1.70 4.92
N PHE A 87 -18.45 -1.96 3.66
CA PHE A 87 -17.42 -2.93 3.28
C PHE A 87 -16.03 -2.50 3.80
N LEU A 88 -15.67 -1.24 3.63
CA LEU A 88 -14.38 -0.73 4.10
C LEU A 88 -14.26 -0.79 5.61
N ARG A 89 -15.36 -0.55 6.34
CA ARG A 89 -15.35 -0.69 7.80
C ARG A 89 -15.13 -2.15 8.22
N ARG A 90 -15.68 -3.10 7.47
CA ARG A 90 -15.45 -4.52 7.75
C ARG A 90 -13.98 -4.89 7.54
N ILE A 91 -13.35 -4.34 6.50
CA ILE A 91 -11.92 -4.54 6.26
C ILE A 91 -11.11 -4.08 7.48
N LYS A 92 -11.39 -2.89 7.98
CA LYS A 92 -10.70 -2.35 9.15
C LYS A 92 -10.99 -3.16 10.41
N GLY A 93 -12.22 -3.58 10.60
CA GLY A 93 -12.60 -4.39 11.75
C GLY A 93 -11.92 -5.75 11.77
N ASP A 94 -11.50 -6.25 10.62
CA ASP A 94 -10.83 -7.54 10.50
C ASP A 94 -9.30 -7.41 10.52
N GLY A 95 -8.80 -6.25 10.89
CA GLY A 95 -7.36 -6.00 10.96
C GLY A 95 -6.73 -5.62 9.64
N GLY A 96 -7.52 -5.34 8.64
CA GLY A 96 -7.05 -4.95 7.33
C GLY A 96 -6.84 -3.45 7.17
N HIS A 97 -6.43 -3.07 5.99
CA HIS A 97 -6.18 -1.68 5.63
C HIS A 97 -6.63 -1.46 4.19
N TRP A 98 -7.06 -0.25 3.87
CA TRP A 98 -7.42 0.09 2.50
C TRP A 98 -6.92 1.47 2.14
N GLU A 99 -6.69 1.66 0.84
CA GLU A 99 -6.23 2.92 0.27
C GLU A 99 -7.05 3.18 -0.99
N ILE A 100 -7.41 4.43 -1.25
CA ILE A 100 -8.03 4.83 -2.51
C ILE A 100 -7.05 5.75 -3.23
N VAL A 101 -6.67 5.37 -4.45
CA VAL A 101 -5.71 6.12 -5.25
C VAL A 101 -6.34 6.55 -6.57
N PHE A 102 -5.86 7.66 -7.11
CA PHE A 102 -6.35 8.22 -8.38
C PHE A 102 -7.87 8.42 -8.42
N GLY A 103 -8.48 8.58 -7.23
CA GLY A 103 -9.91 8.83 -7.12
C GLY A 103 -10.83 7.67 -7.46
N GLY A 104 -10.30 6.52 -7.86
CA GLY A 104 -11.15 5.44 -8.32
C GLY A 104 -10.63 4.03 -8.17
N ILE A 105 -9.41 3.86 -7.68
CA ILE A 105 -8.84 2.53 -7.47
C ILE A 105 -8.71 2.29 -5.98
N VAL A 106 -9.36 1.24 -5.47
CA VAL A 106 -9.21 0.85 -4.07
C VAL A 106 -8.22 -0.30 -3.97
N ILE A 107 -7.29 -0.18 -3.04
CA ILE A 107 -6.31 -1.22 -2.74
C ILE A 107 -6.62 -1.72 -1.33
N ILE A 108 -6.82 -3.03 -1.20
CA ILE A 108 -7.21 -3.66 0.06
C ILE A 108 -6.11 -4.61 0.51
N HIS A 109 -5.73 -4.51 1.78
CA HIS A 109 -4.72 -5.36 2.40
C HIS A 109 -5.38 -6.11 3.56
N LEU A 110 -5.38 -7.43 3.50
CA LEU A 110 -6.01 -8.27 4.52
C LEU A 110 -5.01 -9.21 5.17
N PRO A 111 -5.12 -9.42 6.50
CA PRO A 111 -4.32 -10.47 7.15
C PRO A 111 -4.59 -11.83 6.51
N PRO A 112 -3.59 -12.72 6.45
CA PRO A 112 -3.78 -14.05 5.86
C PRO A 112 -4.91 -14.85 6.51
N ALA A 113 -5.17 -14.62 7.80
CA ALA A 113 -6.20 -15.33 8.53
C ALA A 113 -7.60 -14.76 8.36
N SER A 114 -7.75 -13.63 7.67
CA SER A 114 -9.06 -13.01 7.48
C SER A 114 -9.97 -13.91 6.65
N ALA A 115 -11.22 -14.03 7.06
CA ALA A 115 -12.25 -14.76 6.32
C ALA A 115 -12.86 -13.93 5.19
N LEU A 116 -12.57 -12.64 5.13
CA LEU A 116 -13.10 -11.77 4.10
C LEU A 116 -12.49 -12.09 2.73
N ASP A 117 -13.32 -12.03 1.72
CA ASP A 117 -12.89 -12.25 0.34
C ASP A 117 -13.42 -11.11 -0.52
N PRO A 118 -12.59 -10.08 -0.74
CA PRO A 118 -13.02 -8.92 -1.53
C PRO A 118 -13.46 -9.26 -2.95
N ASP A 119 -12.81 -10.23 -3.59
CA ASP A 119 -13.18 -10.65 -4.94
C ASP A 119 -14.60 -11.18 -4.98
N ARG A 120 -14.99 -11.93 -3.97
CA ARG A 120 -16.31 -12.53 -3.89
C ARG A 120 -17.37 -11.57 -3.38
N SER A 121 -17.01 -10.80 -2.35
CA SER A 121 -17.95 -9.94 -1.64
C SER A 121 -18.26 -8.66 -2.39
N TYR A 122 -17.43 -8.29 -3.34
CA TYR A 122 -17.57 -6.98 -3.99
C TYR A 122 -17.49 -7.04 -5.49
N ALA A 123 -16.42 -7.58 -6.06
CA ALA A 123 -16.24 -7.59 -7.50
C ALA A 123 -17.30 -8.44 -8.20
N VAL A 124 -17.69 -9.53 -7.59
CA VAL A 124 -18.67 -10.45 -8.16
C VAL A 124 -20.09 -9.96 -7.98
N GLY A 125 -20.31 -9.08 -7.04
CA GLY A 125 -21.64 -8.53 -6.75
C GLY A 125 -22.09 -7.45 -7.71
N GLU A 126 -21.30 -7.13 -8.69
CA GLU A 126 -21.63 -6.10 -9.66
C GLU A 126 -22.82 -6.44 -10.52
#